data_d0b11df5511e89df46911399406e9f64
#
_entry.id   d0b11df5511e89df46911399406e9f64
#
_cell.length_a   1.000
_cell.length_b   1.000
_cell.length_c   1.000
_cell.angle_alpha   90.00
_cell.angle_beta   90.00
_cell.angle_gamma   90.00
#
_symmetry.space_group_name_H-M   'P 1'
#
loop_
_entity.id
_entity.type
_entity.pdbx_description
1 polymer ?
#
loop_
_entity_poly.entity_id
_entity_poly.type
_entity_poly.pdbx_seq_one_letter_code
_entity_poly.pdbx_strand_id
1 'polypeptide(L)'
;DPRDVLLSQKSKWKRKFLGADKIPLKESIRSWVNYHPITIGKLWNASVRASLKFQNSNIKTVLFEEFIQCPDQKLKEICSFLNISYDSEMLDVEQAGSSNFRDDSKEKGIRKNNFEKWKTGGLSQGEIFWCEFLNRDEMSLLGYELFSSKFSLISIYYLFSFPFHIIFALMLNLSRMNNVFSSIKKRI
;
A
#
# COMPACT_ATOMS: atom_id res chain seq x y z
N ASP A 1 0.51 -7.32 -2.91
CA ASP A 1 1.98 -7.35 -2.95
C ASP A 1 2.54 -6.09 -2.27
N PRO A 2 3.42 -6.23 -1.24
CA PRO A 2 3.98 -5.08 -0.52
C PRO A 2 4.84 -4.17 -1.41
N ARG A 3 5.42 -4.69 -2.49
CA ARG A 3 6.23 -3.91 -3.44
C ARG A 3 5.39 -2.96 -4.27
N ASP A 4 4.19 -3.36 -4.67
CA ASP A 4 3.23 -2.47 -5.34
C ASP A 4 2.68 -1.41 -4.38
N VAL A 5 2.45 -1.78 -3.12
CA VAL A 5 2.10 -0.81 -2.07
C VAL A 5 3.21 0.22 -1.88
N LEU A 6 4.47 -0.24 -1.82
CA LEU A 6 5.64 0.64 -1.68
C LEU A 6 5.76 1.61 -2.88
N LEU A 7 5.61 1.10 -4.12
CA LEU A 7 5.63 1.92 -5.33
C LEU A 7 4.51 2.96 -5.35
N SER A 8 3.31 2.55 -4.97
CA SER A 8 2.15 3.44 -4.86
C SER A 8 2.38 4.56 -3.84
N GLN A 9 2.89 4.22 -2.65
CA GLN A 9 3.20 5.22 -1.61
C GLN A 9 4.34 6.16 -2.03
N LYS A 10 5.37 5.65 -2.72
CA LYS A 10 6.45 6.46 -3.29
C LYS A 10 5.95 7.52 -4.27
N SER A 11 4.96 7.18 -5.05
CA SER A 11 4.38 8.06 -6.09
C SER A 11 3.28 8.98 -5.57
N LYS A 12 2.78 8.76 -4.36
CA LYS A 12 1.61 9.45 -3.80
C LYS A 12 1.73 10.97 -3.75
N TRP A 13 2.91 11.50 -3.46
CA TRP A 13 3.15 12.95 -3.38
C TRP A 13 2.99 13.67 -4.72
N LYS A 14 3.10 12.95 -5.85
CA LYS A 14 2.94 13.50 -7.20
C LYS A 14 1.48 13.72 -7.59
N ARG A 15 0.55 13.15 -6.83
CA ARG A 15 -0.89 13.29 -7.07
C ARG A 15 -1.31 14.73 -6.81
N LYS A 16 -2.00 15.34 -7.78
CA LYS A 16 -2.48 16.72 -7.69
C LYS A 16 -3.93 16.81 -7.25
N PHE A 17 -4.71 15.78 -7.54
CA PHE A 17 -6.15 15.73 -7.27
C PHE A 17 -6.53 14.42 -6.59
N LEU A 18 -7.60 14.46 -5.80
CA LEU A 18 -8.27 13.30 -5.23
C LEU A 18 -9.77 13.49 -5.47
N GLY A 19 -10.32 12.76 -6.44
CA GLY A 19 -11.64 13.07 -6.98
C GLY A 19 -11.63 14.47 -7.64
N ALA A 20 -12.63 15.28 -7.37
CA ALA A 20 -12.72 16.64 -7.86
C ALA A 20 -11.83 17.64 -7.09
N ASP A 21 -11.35 17.28 -5.89
CA ASP A 21 -10.64 18.17 -5.00
C ASP A 21 -9.13 18.21 -5.26
N LYS A 22 -8.60 19.45 -5.33
CA LYS A 22 -7.16 19.67 -5.42
C LYS A 22 -6.47 19.36 -4.09
N ILE A 23 -5.44 18.51 -4.15
CA ILE A 23 -4.64 18.18 -2.96
C ILE A 23 -3.76 19.39 -2.58
N PRO A 24 -3.87 19.91 -1.35
CA PRO A 24 -3.04 21.01 -0.87
C PRO A 24 -1.55 20.62 -0.90
N LEU A 25 -0.68 21.57 -1.23
CA LEU A 25 0.78 21.37 -1.28
C LEU A 25 1.33 20.77 0.03
N LYS A 26 0.80 21.22 1.19
CA LYS A 26 1.17 20.69 2.50
C LYS A 26 0.97 19.18 2.61
N GLU A 27 -0.12 18.65 2.01
CA GLU A 27 -0.40 17.22 2.02
C GLU A 27 0.52 16.44 1.07
N SER A 28 0.88 17.03 -0.06
CA SER A 28 1.88 16.46 -0.98
C SER A 28 3.24 16.36 -0.31
N ILE A 29 3.70 17.43 0.35
CA ILE A 29 4.96 17.44 1.12
C ILE A 29 4.90 16.40 2.24
N ARG A 30 3.81 16.34 2.99
CA ARG A 30 3.60 15.34 4.04
C ARG A 30 3.65 13.92 3.50
N SER A 31 3.04 13.66 2.35
CA SER A 31 3.07 12.36 1.69
C SER A 31 4.49 11.96 1.27
N TRP A 32 5.27 12.92 0.78
CA TRP A 32 6.67 12.72 0.42
C TRP A 32 7.53 12.40 1.64
N VAL A 33 7.41 13.19 2.71
CA VAL A 33 8.16 12.98 3.95
C VAL A 33 7.75 11.69 4.67
N ASN A 34 6.50 11.27 4.59
CA ASN A 34 6.05 10.03 5.21
C ASN A 34 6.50 8.76 4.45
N TYR A 35 7.04 8.90 3.24
CA TYR A 35 7.53 7.76 2.48
C TYR A 35 8.94 7.35 2.93
N HIS A 36 9.06 6.13 3.44
CA HIS A 36 10.34 5.46 3.66
C HIS A 36 10.12 3.95 3.54
N PRO A 37 10.98 3.19 2.81
CA PRO A 37 10.73 1.77 2.54
C PRO A 37 10.61 0.93 3.81
N ILE A 38 11.42 1.20 4.84
CA ILE A 38 11.33 0.50 6.13
C ILE A 38 10.01 0.81 6.82
N THR A 39 9.57 2.07 6.86
CA THR A 39 8.29 2.44 7.47
C THR A 39 7.10 1.79 6.78
N ILE A 40 7.06 1.86 5.44
CA ILE A 40 5.96 1.29 4.67
C ILE A 40 5.96 -0.24 4.79
N GLY A 41 7.13 -0.88 4.72
CA GLY A 41 7.26 -2.33 4.91
C GLY A 41 6.74 -2.77 6.28
N LYS A 42 7.13 -2.11 7.36
CA LYS A 42 6.64 -2.40 8.72
C LYS A 42 5.14 -2.21 8.86
N LEU A 43 4.57 -1.16 8.27
CA LEU A 43 3.13 -0.92 8.31
C LEU A 43 2.36 -2.01 7.57
N TRP A 44 2.85 -2.43 6.40
CA TRP A 44 2.26 -3.54 5.66
C TRP A 44 2.31 -4.84 6.47
N ASN A 45 3.49 -5.17 7.02
CA ASN A 45 3.69 -6.34 7.88
C ASN A 45 2.70 -6.36 9.05
N ALA A 46 2.62 -5.25 9.80
CA ALA A 46 1.71 -5.15 10.93
C ALA A 46 0.23 -5.32 10.53
N SER A 47 -0.16 -4.77 9.38
CA SER A 47 -1.52 -4.89 8.85
C SER A 47 -1.87 -6.32 8.46
N VAL A 48 -0.95 -7.01 7.77
CA VAL A 48 -1.13 -8.41 7.36
C VAL A 48 -1.17 -9.33 8.57
N ARG A 49 -0.24 -9.17 9.52
CA ARG A 49 -0.25 -9.95 10.78
C ARG A 49 -1.54 -9.77 11.56
N ALA A 50 -2.04 -8.54 11.65
CA ALA A 50 -3.32 -8.28 12.30
C ALA A 50 -4.47 -8.98 11.57
N SER A 51 -4.52 -8.89 10.24
CA SER A 51 -5.53 -9.58 9.42
C SER A 51 -5.48 -11.09 9.62
N LEU A 52 -4.31 -11.70 9.57
CA LEU A 52 -4.13 -13.15 9.72
C LEU A 52 -4.47 -13.63 11.14
N LYS A 53 -4.08 -12.84 12.16
CA LYS A 53 -4.36 -13.18 13.56
C LYS A 53 -5.86 -13.19 13.89
N PHE A 54 -6.62 -12.31 13.27
CA PHE A 54 -8.04 -12.13 13.54
C PHE A 54 -8.95 -12.77 12.48
N GLN A 55 -8.41 -13.68 11.66
CA GLN A 55 -9.24 -14.48 10.76
C GLN A 55 -10.28 -15.30 11.55
N ASN A 56 -11.53 -15.01 11.31
CA ASN A 56 -12.67 -15.68 11.92
C ASN A 56 -13.90 -15.49 11.02
N SER A 57 -15.08 -15.93 11.50
CA SER A 57 -16.35 -15.78 10.78
C SER A 57 -16.72 -14.34 10.39
N ASN A 58 -16.11 -13.34 11.03
CA ASN A 58 -16.39 -11.91 10.80
C ASN A 58 -15.31 -11.19 9.99
N ILE A 59 -14.19 -11.85 9.66
CA ILE A 59 -13.08 -11.27 8.92
C ILE A 59 -12.69 -12.21 7.79
N LYS A 60 -12.80 -11.72 6.55
CA LYS A 60 -12.33 -12.39 5.33
C LYS A 60 -11.19 -11.59 4.71
N THR A 61 -10.04 -12.21 4.54
CA THR A 61 -8.92 -11.62 3.79
C THR A 61 -9.09 -11.92 2.30
N VAL A 62 -8.97 -10.88 1.47
CA VAL A 62 -9.01 -10.97 0.02
C VAL A 62 -7.73 -10.38 -0.54
N LEU A 63 -7.01 -11.12 -1.36
CA LEU A 63 -5.83 -10.61 -2.04
C LEU A 63 -6.26 -9.71 -3.21
N PHE A 64 -5.65 -8.54 -3.29
CA PHE A 64 -5.97 -7.55 -4.33
C PHE A 64 -5.73 -8.12 -5.73
N GLU A 65 -4.65 -8.85 -5.92
CA GLU A 65 -4.26 -9.47 -7.17
C GLU A 65 -5.31 -10.49 -7.65
N GLU A 66 -5.80 -11.33 -6.75
CA GLU A 66 -6.88 -12.28 -7.06
C GLU A 66 -8.18 -11.54 -7.41
N PHE A 67 -8.49 -10.48 -6.64
CA PHE A 67 -9.69 -9.69 -6.87
C PHE A 67 -9.70 -9.05 -8.26
N ILE A 68 -8.60 -8.46 -8.71
CA ILE A 68 -8.56 -7.80 -10.02
C ILE A 68 -8.42 -8.77 -11.19
N GLN A 69 -7.89 -9.97 -10.97
CA GLN A 69 -7.85 -11.03 -12.02
C GLN A 69 -9.22 -11.65 -12.24
N CYS A 70 -9.96 -11.95 -11.18
CA CYS A 70 -11.26 -12.61 -11.22
C CYS A 70 -12.31 -11.81 -10.40
N PRO A 71 -12.62 -10.56 -10.81
CA PRO A 71 -13.41 -9.63 -9.99
C PRO A 71 -14.84 -10.12 -9.75
N ASP A 72 -15.51 -10.68 -10.77
CA ASP A 72 -16.86 -11.22 -10.66
C ASP A 72 -16.94 -12.34 -9.62
N GLN A 73 -16.04 -13.32 -9.72
CA GLN A 73 -16.00 -14.45 -8.79
C GLN A 73 -15.70 -13.98 -7.36
N LYS A 74 -14.67 -13.15 -7.19
CA LYS A 74 -14.27 -12.67 -5.86
C LYS A 74 -15.34 -11.79 -5.22
N LEU A 75 -16.05 -11.00 -6.02
CA LEU A 75 -17.14 -10.19 -5.50
C LEU A 75 -18.33 -11.06 -5.06
N LYS A 76 -18.67 -12.12 -5.80
CA LYS A 76 -19.66 -13.12 -5.36
C LYS A 76 -19.27 -13.78 -4.03
N GLU A 77 -17.98 -14.15 -3.88
CA GLU A 77 -17.47 -14.70 -2.62
C GLU A 77 -17.57 -13.70 -1.46
N ILE A 78 -17.31 -12.40 -1.73
CA ILE A 78 -17.45 -11.33 -0.72
C ILE A 78 -18.92 -11.12 -0.36
N CYS A 79 -19.81 -11.04 -1.34
CA CYS A 79 -21.25 -10.89 -1.11
C CYS A 79 -21.82 -12.07 -0.30
N SER A 80 -21.42 -13.30 -0.61
CA SER A 80 -21.78 -14.49 0.14
C SER A 80 -21.28 -14.40 1.59
N PHE A 81 -20.05 -13.97 1.81
CA PHE A 81 -19.50 -13.79 3.16
C PHE A 81 -20.27 -12.72 3.96
N LEU A 82 -20.70 -11.64 3.31
CA LEU A 82 -21.46 -10.56 3.92
C LEU A 82 -22.97 -10.86 4.03
N ASN A 83 -23.42 -12.00 3.47
CA ASN A 83 -24.83 -12.37 3.37
C ASN A 83 -25.70 -11.31 2.65
N ILE A 84 -25.17 -10.77 1.55
CA ILE A 84 -25.87 -9.82 0.67
C ILE A 84 -25.97 -10.37 -0.76
N SER A 85 -26.97 -9.90 -1.51
CA SER A 85 -27.13 -10.28 -2.91
C SER A 85 -26.03 -9.69 -3.77
N TYR A 86 -25.47 -10.50 -4.67
CA TYR A 86 -24.55 -10.02 -5.70
C TYR A 86 -25.33 -9.33 -6.82
N ASP A 87 -24.79 -8.22 -7.32
CA ASP A 87 -25.24 -7.53 -8.52
C ASP A 87 -24.03 -7.23 -9.43
N SER A 88 -24.18 -7.47 -10.73
CA SER A 88 -23.13 -7.20 -11.72
C SER A 88 -22.77 -5.72 -11.84
N GLU A 89 -23.68 -4.79 -11.51
CA GLU A 89 -23.43 -3.35 -11.47
C GLU A 89 -22.40 -2.97 -10.43
N MET A 90 -22.16 -3.81 -9.41
CA MET A 90 -21.08 -3.62 -8.43
C MET A 90 -19.68 -3.63 -9.06
N LEU A 91 -19.53 -4.12 -10.30
CA LEU A 91 -18.27 -4.09 -11.05
C LEU A 91 -18.08 -2.79 -11.85
N ASP A 92 -19.16 -2.00 -12.02
CA ASP A 92 -19.14 -0.75 -12.79
C ASP A 92 -18.69 0.45 -11.92
N VAL A 93 -17.52 0.30 -11.28
CA VAL A 93 -16.97 1.33 -10.37
C VAL A 93 -16.21 2.40 -11.14
N GLU A 94 -16.34 3.66 -10.71
CA GLU A 94 -15.56 4.75 -11.25
C GLU A 94 -14.07 4.59 -10.90
N GLN A 95 -13.21 4.87 -11.88
CA GLN A 95 -11.75 4.78 -11.75
C GLN A 95 -11.19 6.06 -11.09
N ALA A 96 -11.53 6.30 -9.82
CA ALA A 96 -11.06 7.46 -9.10
C ALA A 96 -9.82 7.14 -8.24
N GLY A 97 -8.99 8.15 -8.00
CA GLY A 97 -7.93 8.10 -6.99
C GLY A 97 -6.68 7.29 -7.34
N SER A 98 -6.48 6.86 -8.59
CA SER A 98 -5.23 6.23 -9.03
C SER A 98 -4.11 7.26 -9.17
N SER A 99 -2.92 7.00 -8.57
CA SER A 99 -1.75 7.86 -8.73
C SER A 99 -1.23 7.95 -10.19
N ASN A 100 -1.69 7.08 -11.06
CA ASN A 100 -1.22 6.94 -12.44
C ASN A 100 -2.18 7.53 -13.50
N PHE A 101 -3.38 7.98 -13.09
CA PHE A 101 -4.38 8.50 -14.01
C PHE A 101 -4.96 9.82 -13.50
N ARG A 102 -5.38 10.67 -14.44
CA ARG A 102 -6.19 11.83 -14.12
C ARG A 102 -7.56 11.35 -13.64
N ASP A 103 -8.07 11.97 -12.58
CA ASP A 103 -9.39 11.64 -12.01
C ASP A 103 -10.57 12.05 -12.94
N ASP A 104 -10.26 12.61 -14.11
CA ASP A 104 -11.22 13.00 -15.15
C ASP A 104 -11.48 11.91 -16.20
N SER A 105 -10.85 10.75 -16.06
CA SER A 105 -11.16 9.62 -16.93
C SER A 105 -12.56 9.08 -16.60
N LYS A 106 -13.50 9.20 -17.57
CA LYS A 106 -14.84 8.60 -17.49
C LYS A 106 -14.81 7.05 -17.60
N GLU A 107 -13.65 6.45 -17.47
CA GLU A 107 -13.51 5.00 -17.52
C GLU A 107 -14.03 4.37 -16.24
N LYS A 108 -14.90 3.39 -16.41
CA LYS A 108 -15.47 2.58 -15.35
C LYS A 108 -14.94 1.15 -15.40
N GLY A 109 -15.19 0.41 -14.34
CA GLY A 109 -14.84 -1.00 -14.22
C GLY A 109 -13.46 -1.27 -13.62
N ILE A 110 -13.11 -2.54 -13.46
CA ILE A 110 -11.89 -3.00 -12.79
C ILE A 110 -10.79 -3.26 -13.83
N ARG A 111 -9.66 -2.59 -13.66
CA ARG A 111 -8.49 -2.77 -14.55
C ARG A 111 -7.68 -3.99 -14.13
N LYS A 112 -7.69 -5.03 -14.96
CA LYS A 112 -7.00 -6.30 -14.70
C LYS A 112 -5.47 -6.19 -14.65
N ASN A 113 -4.87 -5.17 -15.26
CA ASN A 113 -3.41 -4.99 -15.34
C ASN A 113 -2.85 -4.07 -14.24
N ASN A 114 -3.54 -3.92 -13.12
CA ASN A 114 -3.17 -2.98 -12.07
C ASN A 114 -2.35 -3.61 -10.92
N PHE A 115 -1.65 -4.70 -11.18
CA PHE A 115 -0.76 -5.39 -10.23
C PHE A 115 0.63 -5.62 -10.84
N GLU A 116 1.61 -5.99 -10.00
CA GLU A 116 3.01 -6.23 -10.38
C GLU A 116 3.71 -5.05 -11.07
N LYS A 117 3.20 -3.85 -10.88
CA LYS A 117 3.77 -2.62 -11.48
C LYS A 117 5.21 -2.36 -11.03
N TRP A 118 5.56 -2.81 -9.83
CA TRP A 118 6.92 -2.71 -9.32
C TRP A 118 7.95 -3.42 -10.23
N LYS A 119 7.55 -4.45 -10.99
CA LYS A 119 8.42 -5.15 -11.97
C LYS A 119 8.79 -4.28 -13.16
N THR A 120 7.95 -3.30 -13.51
CA THR A 120 8.21 -2.36 -14.61
C THR A 120 9.14 -1.20 -14.21
N GLY A 121 9.58 -1.15 -12.95
CA GLY A 121 10.50 -0.15 -12.42
C GLY A 121 9.86 0.78 -11.38
N GLY A 122 10.58 1.86 -11.07
CA GLY A 122 10.14 2.87 -10.08
C GLY A 122 10.59 2.62 -8.65
N LEU A 123 11.01 1.40 -8.30
CA LEU A 123 11.67 1.07 -7.04
C LEU A 123 13.17 0.81 -7.28
N SER A 124 14.02 1.28 -6.36
CA SER A 124 15.43 0.92 -6.32
C SER A 124 15.62 -0.48 -5.71
N GLN A 125 16.78 -1.08 -5.95
CA GLN A 125 17.14 -2.37 -5.35
C GLN A 125 17.12 -2.34 -3.82
N GLY A 126 17.53 -1.23 -3.20
CA GLY A 126 17.48 -1.07 -1.75
C GLY A 126 16.06 -0.98 -1.19
N GLU A 127 15.13 -0.39 -1.94
CA GLU A 127 13.71 -0.35 -1.56
C GLU A 127 13.10 -1.75 -1.62
N ILE A 128 13.36 -2.51 -2.69
CA ILE A 128 12.90 -3.88 -2.84
C ILE A 128 13.51 -4.75 -1.75
N PHE A 129 14.82 -4.63 -1.50
CA PHE A 129 15.51 -5.37 -0.44
C PHE A 129 14.83 -5.18 0.92
N TRP A 130 14.62 -3.93 1.37
CA TRP A 130 14.01 -3.68 2.67
C TRP A 130 12.56 -4.13 2.74
N CYS A 131 11.82 -3.98 1.64
CA CYS A 131 10.45 -4.46 1.54
C CYS A 131 10.38 -5.98 1.73
N GLU A 132 11.20 -6.75 1.02
CA GLU A 132 11.23 -8.21 1.10
C GLU A 132 11.84 -8.71 2.39
N PHE A 133 12.90 -8.07 2.89
CA PHE A 133 13.56 -8.46 4.13
C PHE A 133 12.62 -8.37 5.34
N LEU A 134 11.85 -7.28 5.42
CA LEU A 134 10.93 -7.04 6.53
C LEU A 134 9.64 -7.86 6.46
N ASN A 135 9.29 -8.35 5.28
CA ASN A 135 7.99 -8.98 5.03
C ASN A 135 8.11 -10.42 4.51
N ARG A 136 9.30 -11.00 4.60
CA ARG A 136 9.61 -12.33 4.01
C ARG A 136 8.59 -13.39 4.40
N ASP A 137 8.29 -13.51 5.69
CA ASP A 137 7.43 -14.57 6.21
C ASP A 137 5.98 -14.36 5.75
N GLU A 138 5.47 -13.13 5.84
CA GLU A 138 4.10 -12.79 5.43
C GLU A 138 3.93 -12.87 3.89
N MET A 139 4.96 -12.49 3.14
CA MET A 139 4.97 -12.64 1.68
C MET A 139 4.90 -14.12 1.30
N SER A 140 5.74 -14.94 1.92
CA SER A 140 5.74 -16.40 1.67
C SER A 140 4.39 -17.03 2.04
N LEU A 141 3.82 -16.65 3.18
CA LEU A 141 2.52 -17.15 3.65
C LEU A 141 1.37 -16.79 2.70
N LEU A 142 1.45 -15.62 2.05
CA LEU A 142 0.45 -15.14 1.09
C LEU A 142 0.76 -15.55 -0.36
N GLY A 143 1.81 -16.34 -0.60
CA GLY A 143 2.17 -16.86 -1.91
C GLY A 143 2.91 -15.87 -2.82
N TYR A 144 3.45 -14.78 -2.27
CA TYR A 144 4.29 -13.85 -3.05
C TYR A 144 5.71 -14.37 -3.20
N GLU A 145 6.20 -14.43 -4.42
CA GLU A 145 7.59 -14.78 -4.71
C GLU A 145 8.56 -13.67 -4.31
N LEU A 146 9.70 -14.04 -3.72
CA LEU A 146 10.78 -13.11 -3.40
C LEU A 146 11.66 -12.89 -4.64
N PHE A 147 11.99 -11.64 -4.93
CA PHE A 147 12.83 -11.29 -6.06
C PHE A 147 14.34 -11.49 -5.81
N SER A 148 14.72 -11.88 -4.59
CA SER A 148 16.12 -12.09 -4.19
C SER A 148 17.00 -10.83 -4.38
N SER A 149 16.47 -9.66 -4.03
CA SER A 149 17.24 -8.42 -4.10
C SER A 149 18.47 -8.49 -3.18
N LYS A 150 19.64 -8.14 -3.72
CA LYS A 150 20.90 -8.14 -2.96
C LYS A 150 21.01 -6.90 -2.10
N PHE A 151 21.59 -7.06 -0.92
CA PHE A 151 21.97 -5.92 -0.08
C PHE A 151 22.96 -5.03 -0.83
N SER A 152 22.69 -3.74 -0.90
CA SER A 152 23.44 -2.76 -1.69
C SER A 152 23.76 -1.51 -0.88
N LEU A 153 24.63 -0.63 -1.41
CA LEU A 153 24.91 0.68 -0.79
C LEU A 153 23.64 1.51 -0.58
N ILE A 154 22.65 1.37 -1.47
CA ILE A 154 21.35 2.04 -1.32
C ILE A 154 20.58 1.46 -0.13
N SER A 155 20.73 0.16 0.15
CA SER A 155 20.13 -0.45 1.35
C SER A 155 20.73 0.11 2.64
N ILE A 156 22.05 0.36 2.64
CA ILE A 156 22.75 1.03 3.75
C ILE A 156 22.23 2.46 3.94
N TYR A 157 22.09 3.21 2.85
CA TYR A 157 21.51 4.56 2.91
C TYR A 157 20.13 4.58 3.59
N TYR A 158 19.23 3.68 3.21
CA TYR A 158 17.90 3.59 3.83
C TYR A 158 17.98 3.23 5.32
N LEU A 159 18.91 2.38 5.72
CA LEU A 159 19.09 2.03 7.13
C LEU A 159 19.50 3.26 7.96
N PHE A 160 20.51 4.00 7.50
CA PHE A 160 21.01 5.18 8.23
C PHE A 160 20.07 6.38 8.16
N SER A 161 19.32 6.56 7.07
CA SER A 161 18.35 7.65 6.94
C SER A 161 17.06 7.42 7.76
N PHE A 162 16.78 6.18 8.15
CA PHE A 162 15.55 5.81 8.82
C PHE A 162 15.26 6.59 10.12
N PRO A 163 16.19 6.72 11.10
CA PRO A 163 15.92 7.47 12.32
C PRO A 163 15.63 8.96 12.06
N PHE A 164 16.36 9.59 11.13
CA PHE A 164 16.11 10.98 10.74
C PHE A 164 14.75 11.13 10.10
N HIS A 165 14.40 10.20 9.20
CA HIS A 165 13.09 10.17 8.56
C HIS A 165 11.96 10.08 9.58
N ILE A 166 12.07 9.23 10.61
CA ILE A 166 11.06 9.13 11.67
C ILE A 166 10.89 10.48 12.38
N ILE A 167 11.99 11.14 12.75
CA ILE A 167 11.93 12.44 13.42
C ILE A 167 11.20 13.48 12.55
N PHE A 168 11.56 13.61 11.28
CA PHE A 168 10.89 14.53 10.36
C PHE A 168 9.42 14.19 10.15
N ALA A 169 9.09 12.91 9.98
CA ALA A 169 7.72 12.47 9.83
C ALA A 169 6.88 12.75 11.08
N LEU A 170 7.45 12.57 12.27
CA LEU A 170 6.78 12.91 13.53
C LEU A 170 6.54 14.42 13.64
N MET A 171 7.54 15.24 13.40
CA MET A 171 7.42 16.72 13.44
C MET A 171 6.30 17.22 12.53
N LEU A 172 6.24 16.75 11.28
CA LEU A 172 5.20 17.17 10.33
C LEU A 172 3.79 16.68 10.65
N ASN A 173 3.69 15.63 11.46
CA ASN A 173 2.40 15.03 11.81
C ASN A 173 1.96 15.30 13.26
N LEU A 174 2.74 16.04 14.05
CA LEU A 174 2.44 16.32 15.47
C LEU A 174 1.00 16.83 15.68
N SER A 175 0.55 17.75 14.84
CA SER A 175 -0.80 18.33 14.93
C SER A 175 -1.95 17.33 14.68
N ARG A 176 -1.64 16.13 14.16
CA ARG A 176 -2.61 15.08 13.88
C ARG A 176 -2.52 13.87 14.82
N MET A 177 -1.59 13.93 15.76
CA MET A 177 -1.35 12.83 16.69
C MET A 177 -2.09 13.08 18.00
N ASN A 178 -3.05 12.23 18.34
CA ASN A 178 -3.70 12.25 19.64
C ASN A 178 -2.76 11.70 20.74
N ASN A 179 -1.82 10.81 20.38
CA ASN A 179 -0.83 10.24 21.30
C ASN A 179 0.49 9.98 20.56
N VAL A 180 1.49 10.80 20.88
CA VAL A 180 2.82 10.77 20.24
C VAL A 180 3.55 9.45 20.54
N PHE A 181 3.53 8.97 21.79
CA PHE A 181 4.19 7.72 22.16
C PHE A 181 3.63 6.50 21.43
N SER A 182 2.31 6.39 21.32
CA SER A 182 1.67 5.32 20.56
C SER A 182 2.03 5.37 19.08
N SER A 183 2.12 6.58 18.52
CA SER A 183 2.50 6.80 17.12
C SER A 183 3.97 6.44 16.84
N ILE A 184 4.87 6.70 17.78
CA ILE A 184 6.27 6.29 17.71
C ILE A 184 6.37 4.76 17.75
N LYS A 185 5.74 4.12 18.74
CA LYS A 185 5.77 2.66 18.89
C LYS A 185 5.29 1.90 17.66
N LYS A 186 4.35 2.46 16.89
CA LYS A 186 3.85 1.85 15.64
C LYS A 186 4.81 2.02 14.46
N ARG A 187 5.78 2.92 14.52
CA ARG A 187 6.70 3.23 13.42
C ARG A 187 8.11 2.65 13.62
N ILE A 188 8.48 2.36 14.85
CA ILE A 188 9.72 1.69 15.27
C ILE A 188 9.47 0.18 15.42
#